data_23c368ca19d0b5a1d50a3dd0e228aff1
#
_entry.id   23c368ca19d0b5a1d50a3dd0e228aff1
#
_cell.length_a   1.000
_cell.length_b   1.000
_cell.length_c   1.000
_cell.angle_alpha   90.00
_cell.angle_beta   90.00
_cell.angle_gamma   90.00
#
_symmetry.space_group_name_H-M   'P 1'
#
loop_
_entity.id
_entity.type
_entity.pdbx_description
1 polymer ?
#
loop_
_entity_poly.entity_id
_entity_poly.type
_entity_poly.pdbx_seq_one_letter_code
_entity_poly.pdbx_strand_id
1 'polypeptide(L)'
;MWQSAGKYQPRVDQLVKVAPAIIHMGCFDRVETNGGGFEQVNLLYGENPNRSVREWTKPFHEVGIQTHMLDRALNGLRMSPCPKDLRRLFYKVKKAQGTDITRIFCGLNDPRNVIPSIQYAKEAGMIAQASLCITHSPIHTVEYYVNLAKTFIDAGADEICLKDMAGIGRPVTLGKIVEGIKAYRPDIVIQYHSHSGPGFCMASILEVAQAGCDYVDVGMSPLSWGTGHADVIAVQEMLKDAGFKVKEINMEAYMEVRSQINDMIDDFLGYYIPSLNHVNNSLLVKPGLPGGMMGSLMTDLEDNLKSLNKWKAKNGKPELTTDQLLIKLFDEVAYVWPKVGYPCLVTPFSQYVKNLALMNVIQMEKGKERWSMIADNIWDMILGKSGQLPGPVAEELVALAKEQGREFETNDPQSYYPDDLEDYKKKMQEKGWPLGEDDEELFEYSMHPSQYEAYKSGKAKADFEADLAERKAKKNAPAAGAELPKTITVNVGGQNYQVNIAYGENETPAAAGAAPTNGAPVAAGEGEDILAPLEGKFYRVKDGQETPKQVGDEVKAGDVLGYIEAMKTYNAIRADFDGVLTAVLVQSGESVEEDDPILKVARK
;
A
#
# COMPACT_ATOMS: atom_id res chain seq x y z
N MET A 1 -7.65 -7.56 8.53
CA MET A 1 -9.02 -7.48 8.00
C MET A 1 -9.32 -6.10 7.40
N TRP A 2 -9.33 -5.02 8.18
CA TRP A 2 -9.68 -3.67 7.72
C TRP A 2 -8.84 -3.18 6.53
N GLN A 3 -7.51 -3.23 6.65
CA GLN A 3 -6.58 -2.75 5.62
C GLN A 3 -6.73 -3.48 4.27
N SER A 4 -7.16 -4.75 4.31
CA SER A 4 -7.33 -5.56 3.09
C SER A 4 -8.66 -5.29 2.39
N ALA A 5 -9.66 -4.77 3.11
CA ALA A 5 -10.98 -4.54 2.55
C ALA A 5 -11.00 -3.35 1.60
N GLY A 6 -10.34 -2.23 1.96
CA GLY A 6 -10.36 -1.02 1.16
C GLY A 6 -9.36 0.04 1.58
N LYS A 7 -9.53 1.25 1.02
CA LYS A 7 -8.63 2.39 1.27
C LYS A 7 -8.63 2.85 2.73
N TYR A 8 -9.79 2.79 3.39
CA TYR A 8 -9.99 3.29 4.74
C TYR A 8 -10.29 2.16 5.72
N GLN A 9 -10.08 2.45 7.00
CA GLN A 9 -10.39 1.60 8.14
C GLN A 9 -11.46 2.29 8.99
N PRO A 10 -12.11 1.62 9.97
CA PRO A 10 -13.02 2.30 10.88
C PRO A 10 -12.31 3.41 11.65
N ARG A 11 -13.05 4.46 12.00
CA ARG A 11 -12.58 5.49 12.93
C ARG A 11 -12.37 4.90 14.33
N VAL A 12 -11.55 5.56 15.14
CA VAL A 12 -11.21 5.05 16.49
C VAL A 12 -12.43 4.85 17.37
N ASP A 13 -13.42 5.74 17.32
CA ASP A 13 -14.67 5.62 18.07
C ASP A 13 -15.46 4.35 17.73
N GLN A 14 -15.47 3.96 16.46
CA GLN A 14 -16.09 2.73 15.97
C GLN A 14 -15.30 1.49 16.42
N LEU A 15 -13.96 1.55 16.37
CA LEU A 15 -13.08 0.47 16.84
C LEU A 15 -13.23 0.21 18.33
N VAL A 16 -13.23 1.27 19.14
CA VAL A 16 -13.42 1.16 20.59
C VAL A 16 -14.81 0.60 20.93
N LYS A 17 -15.83 0.99 20.15
CA LYS A 17 -17.21 0.48 20.33
C LYS A 17 -17.31 -1.01 20.08
N VAL A 18 -16.60 -1.56 19.08
CA VAL A 18 -16.68 -2.99 18.74
C VAL A 18 -15.78 -3.88 19.61
N ALA A 19 -14.78 -3.32 20.30
CA ALA A 19 -13.81 -4.08 21.07
C ALA A 19 -14.44 -5.02 22.13
N PRO A 20 -15.45 -4.59 22.94
CA PRO A 20 -16.09 -5.49 23.92
C PRO A 20 -16.70 -6.73 23.27
N ALA A 21 -17.37 -6.59 22.12
CA ALA A 21 -17.98 -7.71 21.42
C ALA A 21 -16.91 -8.68 20.87
N ILE A 22 -15.78 -8.16 20.34
CA ILE A 22 -14.63 -8.99 19.92
C ILE A 22 -14.07 -9.77 21.11
N ILE A 23 -13.91 -9.12 22.26
CA ILE A 23 -13.43 -9.77 23.49
C ILE A 23 -14.41 -10.88 23.95
N HIS A 24 -15.70 -10.61 23.94
CA HIS A 24 -16.74 -11.57 24.32
C HIS A 24 -16.84 -12.78 23.39
N MET A 25 -16.33 -12.70 22.15
CA MET A 25 -16.20 -13.89 21.29
C MET A 25 -15.36 -14.99 21.94
N GLY A 26 -14.39 -14.64 22.80
CA GLY A 26 -13.62 -15.57 23.63
C GLY A 26 -12.60 -16.44 22.87
N CYS A 27 -12.46 -16.27 21.55
CA CYS A 27 -11.64 -17.14 20.71
C CYS A 27 -10.27 -16.56 20.33
N PHE A 28 -10.03 -15.28 20.59
CA PHE A 28 -8.77 -14.61 20.22
C PHE A 28 -7.80 -14.48 21.38
N ASP A 29 -6.54 -14.85 21.16
CA ASP A 29 -5.42 -14.56 22.05
C ASP A 29 -4.67 -13.30 21.64
N ARG A 30 -4.81 -12.92 20.37
CA ARG A 30 -4.10 -11.80 19.73
C ARG A 30 -5.01 -11.04 18.79
N VAL A 31 -4.82 -9.72 18.75
CA VAL A 31 -5.54 -8.82 17.82
C VAL A 31 -4.54 -7.87 17.17
N GLU A 32 -4.54 -7.78 15.83
CA GLU A 32 -3.80 -6.74 15.12
C GLU A 32 -4.52 -5.42 15.25
N THR A 33 -3.87 -4.44 15.88
CA THR A 33 -4.47 -3.16 16.26
C THR A 33 -3.95 -2.00 15.43
N ASN A 34 -2.72 -2.05 14.94
CA ASN A 34 -2.10 -0.93 14.25
C ASN A 34 -1.03 -1.37 13.23
N GLY A 35 -0.42 -0.39 12.59
CA GLY A 35 0.57 -0.53 11.53
C GLY A 35 0.51 0.67 10.59
N GLY A 36 1.35 0.70 9.56
CA GLY A 36 1.45 1.84 8.66
C GLY A 36 0.14 2.27 7.99
N GLY A 37 -0.69 1.31 7.62
CA GLY A 37 -2.01 1.62 7.05
C GLY A 37 -2.95 2.28 8.06
N PHE A 38 -2.91 1.87 9.33
CA PHE A 38 -3.75 2.42 10.38
C PHE A 38 -3.41 3.90 10.65
N GLU A 39 -2.15 4.21 10.91
CA GLU A 39 -1.72 5.57 11.27
C GLU A 39 -1.94 6.58 10.15
N GLN A 40 -1.56 6.21 8.92
CA GLN A 40 -1.81 7.07 7.76
C GLN A 40 -3.30 7.38 7.58
N VAL A 41 -4.18 6.41 7.79
CA VAL A 41 -5.63 6.61 7.67
C VAL A 41 -6.19 7.48 8.79
N ASN A 42 -5.69 7.34 10.04
CA ASN A 42 -6.07 8.23 11.13
C ASN A 42 -5.76 9.70 10.80
N LEU A 43 -4.55 9.96 10.30
CA LEU A 43 -4.17 11.32 9.87
C LEU A 43 -5.09 11.85 8.77
N LEU A 44 -5.53 11.00 7.82
CA LEU A 44 -6.48 11.40 6.77
C LEU A 44 -7.86 11.76 7.30
N TYR A 45 -8.31 11.14 8.39
CA TYR A 45 -9.56 11.54 9.06
C TYR A 45 -9.44 12.83 9.87
N GLY A 46 -8.22 13.31 10.14
CA GLY A 46 -7.94 14.34 11.12
C GLY A 46 -7.96 13.82 12.56
N GLU A 47 -7.68 12.51 12.76
CA GLU A 47 -7.48 11.88 14.05
C GLU A 47 -5.99 11.80 14.37
N ASN A 48 -5.65 11.87 15.69
CA ASN A 48 -4.28 11.69 16.15
C ASN A 48 -3.99 10.19 16.32
N PRO A 49 -3.06 9.59 15.54
CA PRO A 49 -2.76 8.17 15.61
C PRO A 49 -2.30 7.70 16.99
N ASN A 50 -1.55 8.55 17.72
CA ASN A 50 -1.06 8.24 19.06
C ASN A 50 -2.21 7.99 20.03
N ARG A 51 -3.21 8.86 19.99
CA ARG A 51 -4.44 8.69 20.77
C ARG A 51 -5.22 7.46 20.30
N SER A 52 -5.38 7.30 19.01
CA SER A 52 -6.17 6.21 18.42
C SER A 52 -5.60 4.83 18.78
N VAL A 53 -4.27 4.66 18.74
CA VAL A 53 -3.63 3.39 19.14
C VAL A 53 -3.86 3.11 20.62
N ARG A 54 -3.66 4.10 21.51
CA ARG A 54 -3.88 3.94 22.95
C ARG A 54 -5.33 3.55 23.28
N GLU A 55 -6.31 4.22 22.68
CA GLU A 55 -7.73 3.93 22.92
C GLU A 55 -8.13 2.55 22.38
N TRP A 56 -7.59 2.15 21.23
CA TRP A 56 -7.91 0.86 20.59
C TRP A 56 -7.23 -0.34 21.24
N THR A 57 -5.99 -0.21 21.76
CA THR A 57 -5.26 -1.31 22.43
C THR A 57 -5.75 -1.58 23.85
N LYS A 58 -6.17 -0.53 24.56
CA LYS A 58 -6.53 -0.60 25.98
C LYS A 58 -7.54 -1.69 26.35
N PRO A 59 -8.70 -1.84 25.68
CA PRO A 59 -9.68 -2.87 26.06
C PRO A 59 -9.13 -4.30 25.99
N PHE A 60 -8.22 -4.58 25.07
CA PHE A 60 -7.61 -5.91 24.91
C PHE A 60 -6.61 -6.19 26.02
N HIS A 61 -5.80 -5.22 26.41
CA HIS A 61 -4.86 -5.34 27.54
C HIS A 61 -5.56 -5.61 28.86
N GLU A 62 -6.70 -4.98 29.12
CA GLU A 62 -7.45 -5.15 30.35
C GLU A 62 -7.91 -6.60 30.59
N VAL A 63 -7.98 -7.40 29.53
CA VAL A 63 -8.37 -8.81 29.57
C VAL A 63 -7.23 -9.78 29.17
N GLY A 64 -6.01 -9.28 28.99
CA GLY A 64 -4.83 -10.09 28.68
C GLY A 64 -4.74 -10.59 27.24
N ILE A 65 -5.47 -10.00 26.30
CA ILE A 65 -5.32 -10.26 24.86
C ILE A 65 -4.13 -9.42 24.34
N GLN A 66 -3.18 -10.07 23.69
CA GLN A 66 -2.01 -9.39 23.11
C GLN A 66 -2.38 -8.60 21.87
N THR A 67 -1.79 -7.42 21.75
CA THR A 67 -1.96 -6.56 20.59
C THR A 67 -0.71 -6.59 19.72
N HIS A 68 -0.89 -6.52 18.39
CA HIS A 68 0.26 -6.49 17.51
C HIS A 68 0.10 -5.49 16.36
N MET A 69 1.23 -5.09 15.81
CA MET A 69 1.33 -4.18 14.68
C MET A 69 2.14 -4.78 13.54
N LEU A 70 1.92 -4.25 12.34
CA LEU A 70 2.70 -4.54 11.14
C LEU A 70 3.81 -3.50 10.97
N ASP A 71 5.03 -3.98 10.74
CA ASP A 71 6.27 -3.20 10.65
C ASP A 71 7.07 -3.61 9.40
N ARG A 72 7.49 -2.62 8.62
CA ARG A 72 8.23 -2.82 7.35
C ARG A 72 9.75 -2.77 7.52
N ALA A 73 10.29 -3.20 8.64
CA ALA A 73 11.73 -3.23 8.93
C ALA A 73 12.42 -1.88 8.62
N LEU A 74 13.34 -1.84 7.62
CA LEU A 74 14.05 -0.62 7.21
C LEU A 74 13.12 0.58 6.97
N ASN A 75 11.90 0.33 6.53
CA ASN A 75 10.93 1.37 6.20
C ASN A 75 10.04 1.78 7.40
N GLY A 76 10.09 1.08 8.54
CA GLY A 76 9.17 1.32 9.66
C GLY A 76 7.71 1.26 9.21
N LEU A 77 6.99 2.37 9.28
CA LEU A 77 5.61 2.48 8.78
C LEU A 77 5.49 3.16 7.40
N ARG A 78 6.61 3.67 6.86
CA ARG A 78 6.64 4.35 5.54
C ARG A 78 6.64 3.37 4.36
N MET A 79 6.51 3.94 3.16
CA MET A 79 6.77 3.25 1.89
C MET A 79 8.25 3.34 1.46
N SER A 80 9.00 4.27 2.03
CA SER A 80 10.44 4.50 1.82
C SER A 80 11.23 4.19 3.09
N PRO A 81 12.54 3.93 2.99
CA PRO A 81 13.39 3.70 4.15
C PRO A 81 13.39 4.84 5.17
N CYS A 82 13.58 4.48 6.43
CA CYS A 82 13.64 5.40 7.57
C CYS A 82 15.05 5.55 8.11
N PRO A 83 15.43 6.73 8.66
CA PRO A 83 16.60 6.91 9.50
C PRO A 83 16.63 5.95 10.70
N LYS A 84 17.83 5.66 11.20
CA LYS A 84 18.05 4.73 12.29
C LYS A 84 17.44 5.21 13.61
N ASP A 85 17.62 6.49 13.93
CA ASP A 85 17.08 7.14 15.13
C ASP A 85 15.54 7.09 15.16
N LEU A 86 14.89 7.38 14.04
CA LEU A 86 13.44 7.26 13.89
C LEU A 86 12.96 5.80 14.07
N ARG A 87 13.67 4.81 13.50
CA ARG A 87 13.33 3.40 13.71
C ARG A 87 13.44 2.99 15.19
N ARG A 88 14.42 3.50 15.94
CA ARG A 88 14.53 3.24 17.37
C ARG A 88 13.41 3.89 18.19
N LEU A 89 13.06 5.13 17.87
CA LEU A 89 11.96 5.85 18.52
C LEU A 89 10.63 5.13 18.28
N PHE A 90 10.40 4.64 17.08
CA PHE A 90 9.20 3.90 16.68
C PHE A 90 8.78 2.81 17.69
N TYR A 91 9.68 1.90 18.02
CA TYR A 91 9.35 0.79 18.92
C TYR A 91 9.04 1.27 20.34
N LYS A 92 9.76 2.28 20.85
CA LYS A 92 9.50 2.86 22.17
C LYS A 92 8.11 3.47 22.25
N VAL A 93 7.75 4.29 21.26
CA VAL A 93 6.45 4.94 21.17
C VAL A 93 5.34 3.90 21.08
N LYS A 94 5.46 2.90 20.20
CA LYS A 94 4.40 1.89 20.03
C LYS A 94 4.25 0.99 21.26
N LYS A 95 5.33 0.65 21.95
CA LYS A 95 5.25 -0.06 23.23
C LYS A 95 4.54 0.77 24.30
N ALA A 96 4.87 2.04 24.44
CA ALA A 96 4.21 2.95 25.37
C ALA A 96 2.70 3.14 25.05
N GLN A 97 2.30 3.00 23.79
CA GLN A 97 0.92 3.08 23.34
C GLN A 97 0.14 1.76 23.48
N GLY A 98 0.78 0.69 23.97
CA GLY A 98 0.12 -0.57 24.27
C GLY A 98 0.24 -1.62 23.17
N THR A 99 1.25 -1.56 22.30
CA THR A 99 1.54 -2.62 21.33
C THR A 99 2.51 -3.64 21.92
N ASP A 100 2.13 -4.92 21.97
CA ASP A 100 2.95 -5.97 22.56
C ASP A 100 3.90 -6.62 21.57
N ILE A 101 3.41 -6.92 20.37
CA ILE A 101 4.11 -7.68 19.34
C ILE A 101 4.33 -6.78 18.13
N THR A 102 5.57 -6.72 17.64
CA THR A 102 5.87 -6.14 16.34
C THR A 102 6.13 -7.23 15.30
N ARG A 103 5.32 -7.27 14.24
CA ARG A 103 5.47 -8.18 13.09
C ARG A 103 6.35 -7.52 12.05
N ILE A 104 7.65 -7.81 12.14
CA ILE A 104 8.71 -7.21 11.34
C ILE A 104 8.82 -7.96 10.01
N PHE A 105 8.68 -7.26 8.88
CA PHE A 105 8.89 -7.89 7.57
C PHE A 105 9.76 -7.03 6.64
N CYS A 106 10.46 -7.69 5.75
CA CYS A 106 11.18 -7.08 4.63
C CYS A 106 10.83 -7.83 3.35
N GLY A 107 10.32 -7.14 2.34
CA GLY A 107 9.95 -7.79 1.07
C GLY A 107 11.14 -8.32 0.26
N LEU A 108 12.37 -7.99 0.65
CA LEU A 108 13.58 -8.61 0.11
C LEU A 108 14.03 -9.82 0.94
N ASN A 109 13.40 -10.06 2.10
CA ASN A 109 13.85 -11.04 3.10
C ASN A 109 15.33 -10.84 3.51
N ASP A 110 15.84 -9.60 3.43
CA ASP A 110 17.23 -9.27 3.75
C ASP A 110 17.41 -9.16 5.27
N PRO A 111 18.25 -10.02 5.89
CA PRO A 111 18.53 -9.97 7.33
C PRO A 111 19.10 -8.61 7.79
N ARG A 112 19.83 -7.89 6.95
CA ARG A 112 20.39 -6.57 7.29
C ARG A 112 19.29 -5.54 7.58
N ASN A 113 18.12 -5.70 6.97
CA ASN A 113 16.96 -4.85 7.23
C ASN A 113 16.19 -5.29 8.48
N VAL A 114 16.07 -6.61 8.72
CA VAL A 114 15.21 -7.18 9.77
C VAL A 114 15.91 -7.25 11.13
N ILE A 115 17.17 -7.66 11.18
CA ILE A 115 17.90 -7.85 12.44
C ILE A 115 17.99 -6.58 13.30
N PRO A 116 18.28 -5.38 12.76
CA PRO A 116 18.24 -4.16 13.57
C PRO A 116 16.87 -3.88 14.17
N SER A 117 15.79 -4.16 13.44
CA SER A 117 14.42 -4.02 13.94
C SER A 117 14.12 -5.01 15.09
N ILE A 118 14.58 -6.27 15.00
CA ILE A 118 14.49 -7.23 16.11
C ILE A 118 15.15 -6.65 17.36
N GLN A 119 16.37 -6.13 17.22
CA GLN A 119 17.12 -5.55 18.34
C GLN A 119 16.41 -4.35 18.96
N TYR A 120 15.94 -3.40 18.15
CA TYR A 120 15.23 -2.21 18.65
C TYR A 120 13.89 -2.55 19.31
N ALA A 121 13.16 -3.54 18.78
CA ALA A 121 11.93 -4.04 19.39
C ALA A 121 12.19 -4.63 20.77
N LYS A 122 13.24 -5.44 20.91
CA LYS A 122 13.65 -6.02 22.20
C LYS A 122 14.15 -4.97 23.19
N GLU A 123 14.92 -3.97 22.74
CA GLU A 123 15.32 -2.82 23.55
C GLU A 123 14.10 -2.07 24.11
N ALA A 124 13.02 -1.97 23.34
CA ALA A 124 11.77 -1.34 23.75
C ALA A 124 10.87 -2.25 24.62
N GLY A 125 11.23 -3.52 24.84
CA GLY A 125 10.44 -4.50 25.60
C GLY A 125 9.23 -5.05 24.83
N MET A 126 9.28 -5.06 23.49
CA MET A 126 8.30 -5.70 22.62
C MET A 126 8.69 -7.14 22.30
N ILE A 127 7.70 -7.97 21.96
CA ILE A 127 7.92 -9.27 21.35
C ILE A 127 8.29 -9.05 19.87
N ALA A 128 9.48 -9.48 19.48
CA ALA A 128 9.98 -9.36 18.12
C ALA A 128 9.55 -10.58 17.29
N GLN A 129 8.51 -10.44 16.48
CA GLN A 129 8.04 -11.46 15.55
C GLN A 129 8.64 -11.20 14.17
N ALA A 130 9.67 -11.98 13.77
CA ALA A 130 10.31 -11.83 12.47
C ALA A 130 9.54 -12.60 11.39
N SER A 131 9.26 -11.93 10.26
CA SER A 131 8.46 -12.51 9.18
C SER A 131 9.32 -13.04 8.04
N LEU A 132 8.94 -14.22 7.55
CA LEU A 132 9.35 -14.76 6.27
C LEU A 132 8.31 -14.33 5.23
N CYS A 133 8.65 -13.40 4.36
CA CYS A 133 7.76 -13.01 3.26
C CYS A 133 7.67 -14.17 2.26
N ILE A 134 6.49 -14.79 2.18
CA ILE A 134 6.27 -15.99 1.39
C ILE A 134 5.97 -15.63 -0.06
N THR A 135 6.68 -16.30 -0.96
CA THR A 135 6.38 -16.33 -2.39
C THR A 135 6.77 -17.68 -2.98
N HIS A 136 6.50 -17.89 -4.27
CA HIS A 136 6.81 -19.14 -4.96
C HIS A 136 7.68 -18.87 -6.19
N SER A 137 8.95 -19.29 -6.13
CA SER A 137 9.92 -19.16 -7.23
C SER A 137 11.00 -20.24 -7.11
N PRO A 138 11.87 -20.39 -8.11
CA PRO A 138 13.03 -21.29 -8.01
C PRO A 138 14.01 -20.96 -6.88
N ILE A 139 14.03 -19.71 -6.41
CA ILE A 139 14.90 -19.24 -5.32
C ILE A 139 14.25 -19.53 -3.95
N HIS A 140 12.96 -19.31 -3.81
CA HIS A 140 12.21 -19.37 -2.56
C HIS A 140 11.82 -20.82 -2.23
N THR A 141 12.83 -21.64 -1.87
CA THR A 141 12.68 -23.05 -1.51
C THR A 141 12.39 -23.24 -0.01
N VAL A 142 12.03 -24.45 0.40
CA VAL A 142 11.91 -24.80 1.84
C VAL A 142 13.21 -24.50 2.57
N GLU A 143 14.34 -24.92 2.02
CA GLU A 143 15.67 -24.69 2.61
C GLU A 143 15.99 -23.19 2.75
N TYR A 144 15.68 -22.37 1.73
CA TYR A 144 15.81 -20.92 1.80
C TYR A 144 15.08 -20.34 3.02
N TYR A 145 13.81 -20.68 3.19
CA TYR A 145 13.00 -20.16 4.30
C TYR A 145 13.43 -20.68 5.66
N VAL A 146 13.78 -21.95 5.76
CA VAL A 146 14.28 -22.52 7.03
C VAL A 146 15.60 -21.86 7.44
N ASN A 147 16.53 -21.63 6.52
CA ASN A 147 17.79 -20.95 6.81
C ASN A 147 17.58 -19.47 7.17
N LEU A 148 16.65 -18.79 6.52
CA LEU A 148 16.28 -17.42 6.88
C LEU A 148 15.68 -17.35 8.30
N ALA A 149 14.80 -18.29 8.66
CA ALA A 149 14.23 -18.38 10.00
C ALA A 149 15.33 -18.61 11.06
N LYS A 150 16.28 -19.53 10.81
CA LYS A 150 17.44 -19.74 11.69
C LYS A 150 18.20 -18.44 11.93
N THR A 151 18.49 -17.69 10.86
CA THR A 151 19.18 -16.41 10.95
C THR A 151 18.44 -15.42 11.86
N PHE A 152 17.12 -15.33 11.76
CA PHE A 152 16.32 -14.44 12.61
C PHE A 152 16.24 -14.93 14.06
N ILE A 153 16.09 -16.23 14.28
CA ILE A 153 16.08 -16.85 15.62
C ILE A 153 17.42 -16.61 16.32
N ASP A 154 18.53 -16.84 15.61
CA ASP A 154 19.89 -16.63 16.16
C ASP A 154 20.17 -15.14 16.44
N ALA A 155 19.55 -14.23 15.71
CA ALA A 155 19.60 -12.79 15.97
C ALA A 155 18.69 -12.35 17.13
N GLY A 156 17.93 -13.27 17.75
CA GLY A 156 17.12 -13.01 18.93
C GLY A 156 15.64 -12.75 18.67
N ALA A 157 15.10 -13.11 17.51
CA ALA A 157 13.63 -13.09 17.29
C ALA A 157 12.93 -13.99 18.32
N ASP A 158 11.85 -13.48 18.92
CA ASP A 158 11.06 -14.24 19.89
C ASP A 158 10.07 -15.17 19.17
N GLU A 159 9.63 -14.80 17.98
CA GLU A 159 8.65 -15.54 17.18
C GLU A 159 8.97 -15.44 15.67
N ILE A 160 8.46 -16.41 14.91
CA ILE A 160 8.53 -16.40 13.44
C ILE A 160 7.11 -16.30 12.86
N CYS A 161 6.91 -15.42 11.87
CA CYS A 161 5.68 -15.37 11.09
C CYS A 161 5.93 -15.85 9.65
N LEU A 162 5.19 -16.85 9.20
CA LEU A 162 5.08 -17.14 7.77
C LEU A 162 4.07 -16.16 7.19
N LYS A 163 4.56 -15.12 6.49
CA LYS A 163 3.75 -14.02 5.97
C LYS A 163 3.43 -14.21 4.49
N ASP A 164 2.30 -14.86 4.22
CA ASP A 164 1.77 -15.09 2.88
C ASP A 164 0.77 -14.01 2.47
N MET A 165 1.30 -12.81 2.20
CA MET A 165 0.48 -11.64 1.90
C MET A 165 -0.25 -11.73 0.56
N ALA A 166 0.24 -12.52 -0.38
CA ALA A 166 -0.43 -12.79 -1.65
C ALA A 166 -1.38 -14.01 -1.58
N GLY A 167 -1.30 -14.82 -0.54
CA GLY A 167 -2.06 -16.06 -0.41
C GLY A 167 -1.65 -17.14 -1.42
N ILE A 168 -0.40 -17.09 -1.90
CA ILE A 168 0.12 -17.98 -2.95
C ILE A 168 1.05 -19.06 -2.43
N GLY A 169 1.35 -19.08 -1.15
CA GLY A 169 2.14 -20.14 -0.53
C GLY A 169 1.51 -21.51 -0.85
N ARG A 170 2.33 -22.45 -1.29
CA ARG A 170 1.88 -23.80 -1.61
C ARG A 170 1.69 -24.56 -0.30
N PRO A 171 0.50 -25.13 -0.02
CA PRO A 171 0.18 -25.69 1.28
C PRO A 171 1.23 -26.66 1.81
N VAL A 172 1.58 -27.70 1.05
CA VAL A 172 2.59 -28.69 1.44
C VAL A 172 3.99 -28.06 1.64
N THR A 173 4.34 -27.06 0.85
CA THR A 173 5.63 -26.33 1.02
C THR A 173 5.66 -25.58 2.34
N LEU A 174 4.55 -24.93 2.70
CA LEU A 174 4.40 -24.18 3.96
C LEU A 174 4.50 -25.12 5.17
N GLY A 175 3.83 -26.28 5.13
CA GLY A 175 3.96 -27.33 6.18
C GLY A 175 5.42 -27.74 6.37
N LYS A 176 6.15 -28.05 5.29
CA LYS A 176 7.58 -28.40 5.35
C LYS A 176 8.47 -27.29 5.91
N ILE A 177 8.12 -26.03 5.64
CA ILE A 177 8.84 -24.87 6.23
C ILE A 177 8.65 -24.86 7.75
N VAL A 178 7.40 -25.02 8.23
CA VAL A 178 7.11 -25.10 9.67
C VAL A 178 7.83 -26.26 10.32
N GLU A 179 7.78 -27.47 9.75
CA GLU A 179 8.49 -28.66 10.22
C GLU A 179 10.02 -28.37 10.34
N GLY A 180 10.61 -27.77 9.32
CA GLY A 180 12.04 -27.44 9.31
C GLY A 180 12.43 -26.42 10.37
N ILE A 181 11.57 -25.43 10.63
CA ILE A 181 11.80 -24.43 11.70
C ILE A 181 11.65 -25.09 13.07
N LYS A 182 10.59 -25.89 13.29
CA LYS A 182 10.37 -26.62 14.57
C LYS A 182 11.44 -27.66 14.82
N ALA A 183 12.03 -28.28 13.80
CA ALA A 183 13.17 -29.18 13.96
C ALA A 183 14.43 -28.44 14.44
N TYR A 184 14.62 -27.17 14.06
CA TYR A 184 15.72 -26.35 14.54
C TYR A 184 15.49 -25.80 15.96
N ARG A 185 14.31 -25.23 16.20
CA ARG A 185 13.93 -24.65 17.50
C ARG A 185 12.49 -25.10 17.84
N PRO A 186 12.33 -26.21 18.59
CA PRO A 186 10.99 -26.79 18.87
C PRO A 186 10.04 -25.86 19.64
N ASP A 187 10.58 -24.99 20.48
CA ASP A 187 9.86 -24.07 21.35
C ASP A 187 9.56 -22.72 20.71
N ILE A 188 10.10 -22.42 19.51
CA ILE A 188 9.82 -21.14 18.84
C ILE A 188 8.34 -21.04 18.46
N VAL A 189 7.72 -19.93 18.80
CA VAL A 189 6.35 -19.65 18.38
C VAL A 189 6.29 -19.33 16.89
N ILE A 190 5.40 -20.02 16.18
CA ILE A 190 5.16 -19.79 14.74
C ILE A 190 3.74 -19.29 14.53
N GLN A 191 3.58 -18.17 13.83
CA GLN A 191 2.29 -17.65 13.41
C GLN A 191 2.19 -17.63 11.90
N TYR A 192 1.05 -18.05 11.36
CA TYR A 192 0.78 -18.03 9.94
C TYR A 192 -0.21 -16.92 9.58
N HIS A 193 0.20 -16.04 8.68
CA HIS A 193 -0.57 -14.94 8.13
C HIS A 193 -0.81 -15.20 6.64
N SER A 194 -2.06 -15.34 6.21
CA SER A 194 -2.40 -15.62 4.82
C SER A 194 -3.66 -14.86 4.37
N HIS A 195 -3.61 -14.38 3.13
CA HIS A 195 -4.79 -13.84 2.45
C HIS A 195 -5.50 -14.90 1.61
N SER A 196 -6.83 -14.75 1.42
CA SER A 196 -7.67 -15.75 0.77
C SER A 196 -7.69 -15.67 -0.76
N GLY A 197 -7.25 -14.54 -1.33
CA GLY A 197 -7.47 -14.17 -2.72
C GLY A 197 -7.30 -15.28 -3.76
N PRO A 198 -6.15 -15.99 -3.82
CA PRO A 198 -5.92 -17.08 -4.78
C PRO A 198 -6.68 -18.39 -4.50
N GLY A 199 -7.15 -18.57 -3.25
CA GLY A 199 -7.94 -19.73 -2.85
C GLY A 199 -7.19 -20.82 -2.06
N PHE A 200 -5.90 -20.67 -1.74
CA PHE A 200 -5.12 -21.68 -1.01
C PHE A 200 -5.25 -21.62 0.51
N CYS A 201 -5.74 -20.53 1.08
CA CYS A 201 -5.60 -20.20 2.50
C CYS A 201 -6.09 -21.32 3.44
N MET A 202 -7.25 -21.97 3.19
CA MET A 202 -7.77 -23.02 4.06
C MET A 202 -6.87 -24.27 4.06
N ALA A 203 -6.43 -24.71 2.88
CA ALA A 203 -5.50 -25.82 2.78
C ALA A 203 -4.14 -25.50 3.43
N SER A 204 -3.67 -24.27 3.25
CA SER A 204 -2.42 -23.80 3.86
C SER A 204 -2.51 -23.74 5.39
N ILE A 205 -3.62 -23.24 5.94
CA ILE A 205 -3.85 -23.22 7.40
C ILE A 205 -3.83 -24.65 7.96
N LEU A 206 -4.49 -25.61 7.30
CA LEU A 206 -4.50 -27.00 7.74
C LEU A 206 -3.08 -27.61 7.74
N GLU A 207 -2.32 -27.44 6.66
CA GLU A 207 -0.97 -27.97 6.53
C GLU A 207 0.00 -27.38 7.57
N VAL A 208 -0.02 -26.04 7.78
CA VAL A 208 0.85 -25.43 8.78
C VAL A 208 0.44 -25.82 10.21
N ALA A 209 -0.87 -25.98 10.49
CA ALA A 209 -1.35 -26.45 11.79
C ALA A 209 -0.86 -27.87 12.09
N GLN A 210 -0.98 -28.78 11.13
CA GLN A 210 -0.48 -30.17 11.25
C GLN A 210 1.03 -30.23 11.45
N ALA A 211 1.78 -29.29 10.86
CA ALA A 211 3.22 -29.17 11.01
C ALA A 211 3.67 -28.54 12.34
N GLY A 212 2.73 -28.02 13.17
CA GLY A 212 3.04 -27.47 14.51
C GLY A 212 3.07 -25.94 14.57
N CYS A 213 2.38 -25.25 13.68
CA CYS A 213 2.14 -23.81 13.79
C CYS A 213 1.26 -23.49 15.01
N ASP A 214 1.62 -22.45 15.79
CA ASP A 214 0.98 -22.13 17.06
C ASP A 214 -0.23 -21.20 16.90
N TYR A 215 -0.16 -20.25 15.94
CA TYR A 215 -1.22 -19.26 15.70
C TYR A 215 -1.51 -19.12 14.20
N VAL A 216 -2.75 -18.84 13.88
CA VAL A 216 -3.20 -18.51 12.51
C VAL A 216 -4.02 -17.24 12.52
N ASP A 217 -3.77 -16.37 11.54
CA ASP A 217 -4.55 -15.15 11.36
C ASP A 217 -5.86 -15.45 10.64
N VAL A 218 -6.95 -14.87 11.12
CA VAL A 218 -8.29 -15.03 10.58
C VAL A 218 -8.99 -13.70 10.40
N GLY A 219 -10.03 -13.69 9.58
CA GLY A 219 -10.94 -12.57 9.40
C GLY A 219 -12.33 -12.87 9.90
N MET A 220 -13.24 -11.90 9.75
CA MET A 220 -14.63 -12.01 10.13
C MET A 220 -15.54 -11.50 9.03
N SER A 221 -16.69 -12.17 8.85
CA SER A 221 -17.74 -11.67 7.95
C SER A 221 -18.26 -10.30 8.40
N PRO A 222 -18.52 -9.36 7.46
CA PRO A 222 -18.50 -9.52 6.01
C PRO A 222 -17.15 -9.23 5.33
N LEU A 223 -16.05 -9.06 6.07
CA LEU A 223 -14.73 -8.69 5.56
C LEU A 223 -13.73 -9.85 5.50
N SER A 224 -14.19 -11.08 5.75
CA SER A 224 -13.43 -12.31 5.47
C SER A 224 -13.44 -12.65 3.98
N TRP A 225 -12.53 -13.55 3.57
CA TRP A 225 -12.35 -14.04 2.20
C TRP A 225 -11.81 -12.98 1.22
N GLY A 226 -11.74 -13.33 -0.04
CA GLY A 226 -11.21 -12.44 -1.07
C GLY A 226 -9.84 -11.89 -0.72
N THR A 227 -9.69 -10.56 -0.68
CA THR A 227 -8.44 -9.89 -0.27
C THR A 227 -8.18 -9.97 1.23
N GLY A 228 -9.16 -10.37 2.04
CA GLY A 228 -9.03 -10.60 3.48
C GLY A 228 -8.48 -11.98 3.82
N HIS A 229 -8.67 -12.38 5.10
CA HIS A 229 -8.28 -13.68 5.62
C HIS A 229 -9.44 -14.67 5.55
N ALA A 230 -9.15 -15.95 5.78
CA ALA A 230 -10.18 -16.96 5.99
C ALA A 230 -11.08 -16.60 7.17
N ASP A 231 -12.37 -16.97 7.09
CA ASP A 231 -13.31 -16.68 8.16
C ASP A 231 -13.03 -17.53 9.40
N VAL A 232 -13.11 -16.91 10.57
CA VAL A 232 -12.79 -17.54 11.86
C VAL A 232 -13.66 -18.77 12.14
N ILE A 233 -14.97 -18.77 11.74
CA ILE A 233 -15.86 -19.90 11.93
C ILE A 233 -15.41 -21.09 11.07
N ALA A 234 -15.12 -20.83 9.79
CA ALA A 234 -14.68 -21.87 8.87
C ALA A 234 -13.35 -22.50 9.31
N VAL A 235 -12.41 -21.66 9.78
CA VAL A 235 -11.11 -22.13 10.29
C VAL A 235 -11.30 -22.94 11.57
N GLN A 236 -12.15 -22.50 12.50
CA GLN A 236 -12.42 -23.22 13.73
C GLN A 236 -12.97 -24.63 13.43
N GLU A 237 -14.00 -24.73 12.59
CA GLU A 237 -14.64 -26.03 12.28
C GLU A 237 -13.68 -26.97 11.53
N MET A 238 -12.89 -26.45 10.59
CA MET A 238 -11.86 -27.25 9.91
C MET A 238 -10.81 -27.79 10.89
N LEU A 239 -10.33 -26.95 11.81
CA LEU A 239 -9.32 -27.39 12.79
C LEU A 239 -9.88 -28.39 13.81
N LYS A 240 -11.16 -28.26 14.22
CA LYS A 240 -11.84 -29.23 15.06
C LYS A 240 -11.97 -30.59 14.35
N ASP A 241 -12.39 -30.59 13.08
CA ASP A 241 -12.50 -31.83 12.26
C ASP A 241 -11.13 -32.51 12.11
N ALA A 242 -10.07 -31.73 12.00
CA ALA A 242 -8.69 -32.21 11.98
C ALA A 242 -8.15 -32.69 13.36
N GLY A 243 -8.94 -32.60 14.42
CA GLY A 243 -8.61 -33.08 15.77
C GLY A 243 -7.91 -32.07 16.67
N PHE A 244 -7.80 -30.80 16.27
CA PHE A 244 -7.23 -29.76 17.11
C PHE A 244 -8.20 -29.26 18.18
N LYS A 245 -7.66 -28.92 19.33
CA LYS A 245 -8.39 -28.19 20.38
C LYS A 245 -8.28 -26.71 20.11
N VAL A 246 -9.38 -26.08 19.74
CA VAL A 246 -9.47 -24.64 19.51
C VAL A 246 -10.49 -24.02 20.48
N LYS A 247 -10.32 -22.73 20.80
CA LYS A 247 -11.27 -22.01 21.64
C LYS A 247 -12.62 -21.88 20.94
N GLU A 248 -13.71 -22.11 21.69
CA GLU A 248 -15.06 -21.95 21.15
C GLU A 248 -15.39 -20.48 20.88
N ILE A 249 -16.12 -20.23 19.80
CA ILE A 249 -16.61 -18.91 19.45
C ILE A 249 -17.97 -18.69 20.12
N ASN A 250 -18.09 -17.62 20.91
CA ASN A 250 -19.41 -17.15 21.33
C ASN A 250 -20.13 -16.55 20.10
N MET A 251 -21.11 -17.29 19.58
CA MET A 251 -21.81 -16.93 18.34
C MET A 251 -22.71 -15.70 18.51
N GLU A 252 -23.23 -15.42 19.70
CA GLU A 252 -24.00 -14.20 19.96
C GLU A 252 -23.09 -12.98 19.83
N ALA A 253 -21.93 -13.00 20.47
CA ALA A 253 -20.92 -11.94 20.34
C ALA A 253 -20.39 -11.82 18.92
N TYR A 254 -20.19 -12.93 18.18
CA TYR A 254 -19.83 -12.89 16.76
C TYR A 254 -20.88 -12.13 15.93
N MET A 255 -22.16 -12.39 16.14
CA MET A 255 -23.24 -11.72 15.42
C MET A 255 -23.32 -10.24 15.76
N GLU A 256 -23.01 -9.87 17.02
CA GLU A 256 -22.90 -8.47 17.44
C GLU A 256 -21.75 -7.77 16.70
N VAL A 257 -20.54 -8.36 16.67
CA VAL A 257 -19.40 -7.81 15.91
C VAL A 257 -19.75 -7.64 14.44
N ARG A 258 -20.36 -8.68 13.83
CA ARG A 258 -20.78 -8.65 12.44
C ARG A 258 -21.77 -7.51 12.16
N SER A 259 -22.74 -7.29 13.05
CA SER A 259 -23.70 -6.18 12.95
C SER A 259 -22.99 -4.83 13.00
N GLN A 260 -22.09 -4.64 13.97
CA GLN A 260 -21.32 -3.40 14.09
C GLN A 260 -20.41 -3.15 12.89
N ILE A 261 -19.80 -4.19 12.30
CA ILE A 261 -19.02 -4.07 11.05
C ILE A 261 -19.92 -3.61 9.90
N ASN A 262 -21.15 -4.14 9.77
CA ASN A 262 -22.10 -3.69 8.77
C ASN A 262 -22.47 -2.21 8.97
N ASP A 263 -22.70 -1.77 10.22
CA ASP A 263 -22.94 -0.35 10.52
C ASP A 263 -21.79 0.55 10.04
N MET A 264 -20.53 0.11 10.23
CA MET A 264 -19.35 0.84 9.75
C MET A 264 -19.27 0.88 8.22
N ILE A 265 -19.66 -0.21 7.55
CA ILE A 265 -19.73 -0.28 6.08
C ILE A 265 -20.81 0.66 5.55
N ASP A 266 -21.98 0.67 6.18
CA ASP A 266 -23.11 1.51 5.75
C ASP A 266 -22.86 3.01 6.04
N ASP A 267 -22.16 3.34 7.12
CA ASP A 267 -21.79 4.73 7.45
C ASP A 267 -20.90 5.34 6.36
N PHE A 268 -19.75 4.71 6.06
CA PHE A 268 -18.82 5.25 5.06
C PHE A 268 -17.89 4.24 4.40
N LEU A 269 -17.48 3.14 5.06
CA LEU A 269 -16.46 2.24 4.52
C LEU A 269 -16.87 1.64 3.16
N GLY A 270 -18.16 1.33 2.98
CA GLY A 270 -18.70 0.74 1.76
C GLY A 270 -18.54 1.61 0.51
N TYR A 271 -18.28 2.90 0.67
CA TYR A 271 -17.95 3.79 -0.45
C TYR A 271 -16.50 3.63 -0.93
N TYR A 272 -15.67 2.92 -0.17
CA TYR A 272 -14.24 2.76 -0.40
C TYR A 272 -13.80 1.30 -0.52
N ILE A 273 -14.72 0.35 -0.37
CA ILE A 273 -14.45 -1.08 -0.53
C ILE A 273 -14.81 -1.49 -1.96
N PRO A 274 -13.83 -1.85 -2.81
CA PRO A 274 -14.13 -2.39 -4.14
C PRO A 274 -14.89 -3.72 -4.03
N SER A 275 -15.94 -3.89 -4.84
CA SER A 275 -16.78 -5.11 -4.83
C SER A 275 -15.98 -6.40 -5.10
N LEU A 276 -14.94 -6.31 -5.92
CA LEU A 276 -14.05 -7.43 -6.25
C LEU A 276 -13.19 -7.90 -5.09
N ASN A 277 -13.03 -7.08 -4.03
CA ASN A 277 -12.22 -7.46 -2.86
C ASN A 277 -12.85 -8.60 -2.05
N HIS A 278 -14.13 -8.89 -2.23
CA HIS A 278 -14.80 -10.04 -1.58
C HIS A 278 -14.74 -11.33 -2.40
N VAL A 279 -14.13 -11.31 -3.59
CA VAL A 279 -14.11 -12.44 -4.51
C VAL A 279 -12.71 -13.05 -4.59
N ASN A 280 -12.63 -14.36 -4.51
CA ASN A 280 -11.38 -15.06 -4.79
C ASN A 280 -11.06 -15.01 -6.28
N ASN A 281 -9.79 -14.78 -6.62
CA ASN A 281 -9.32 -14.69 -7.99
C ASN A 281 -8.07 -15.56 -8.20
N SER A 282 -8.26 -16.74 -8.77
CA SER A 282 -7.17 -17.69 -9.02
C SER A 282 -6.13 -17.20 -10.06
N LEU A 283 -6.44 -16.16 -10.84
CA LEU A 283 -5.46 -15.54 -11.74
C LEU A 283 -4.27 -14.94 -10.96
N LEU A 284 -4.47 -14.60 -9.69
CA LEU A 284 -3.41 -14.08 -8.81
C LEU A 284 -2.31 -15.12 -8.49
N VAL A 285 -2.57 -16.40 -8.68
CA VAL A 285 -1.59 -17.48 -8.39
C VAL A 285 -0.31 -17.33 -9.21
N LYS A 286 -0.43 -16.95 -10.49
CA LYS A 286 0.71 -16.85 -11.41
C LYS A 286 1.56 -15.60 -11.17
N PRO A 287 0.98 -14.37 -11.16
CA PRO A 287 1.77 -13.15 -10.95
C PRO A 287 2.19 -12.96 -9.49
N GLY A 288 1.54 -13.62 -8.53
CA GLY A 288 1.88 -13.52 -7.11
C GLY A 288 1.64 -12.13 -6.48
N LEU A 289 0.80 -11.31 -7.10
CA LEU A 289 0.47 -9.98 -6.59
C LEU A 289 -0.50 -10.07 -5.40
N PRO A 290 -0.33 -9.23 -4.37
CA PRO A 290 -1.25 -9.18 -3.24
C PRO A 290 -2.68 -8.82 -3.68
N GLY A 291 -3.66 -9.57 -3.16
CA GLY A 291 -5.07 -9.33 -3.48
C GLY A 291 -5.53 -7.90 -3.18
N GLY A 292 -5.06 -7.31 -2.07
CA GLY A 292 -5.36 -5.92 -1.70
C GLY A 292 -4.88 -4.85 -2.69
N MET A 293 -3.98 -5.21 -3.63
CA MET A 293 -3.56 -4.32 -4.71
C MET A 293 -4.51 -4.31 -5.90
N MET A 294 -5.42 -5.30 -6.03
CA MET A 294 -6.26 -5.42 -7.23
C MET A 294 -7.15 -4.21 -7.46
N GLY A 295 -7.71 -3.63 -6.39
CA GLY A 295 -8.51 -2.41 -6.51
C GLY A 295 -7.73 -1.22 -7.08
N SER A 296 -6.54 -0.97 -6.55
CA SER A 296 -5.66 0.08 -7.07
C SER A 296 -5.10 -0.25 -8.46
N LEU A 297 -4.81 -1.53 -8.72
CA LEU A 297 -4.35 -2.00 -10.02
C LEU A 297 -5.39 -1.72 -11.12
N MET A 298 -6.67 -2.04 -10.86
CA MET A 298 -7.73 -1.81 -11.84
C MET A 298 -7.94 -0.31 -12.11
N THR A 299 -7.85 0.54 -11.09
CA THR A 299 -7.90 2.00 -11.27
C THR A 299 -6.72 2.50 -12.11
N ASP A 300 -5.49 2.11 -11.74
CA ASP A 300 -4.28 2.47 -12.48
C ASP A 300 -4.36 1.98 -13.94
N LEU A 301 -4.93 0.78 -14.18
CA LEU A 301 -5.12 0.21 -15.51
C LEU A 301 -6.12 1.02 -16.35
N GLU A 302 -7.27 1.40 -15.77
CA GLU A 302 -8.29 2.18 -16.47
C GLU A 302 -7.76 3.57 -16.87
N ASP A 303 -7.05 4.25 -15.98
CA ASP A 303 -6.50 5.57 -16.25
C ASP A 303 -5.40 5.50 -17.33
N ASN A 304 -4.47 4.56 -17.20
CA ASN A 304 -3.43 4.37 -18.22
C ASN A 304 -3.99 3.87 -19.56
N LEU A 305 -5.06 3.06 -19.56
CA LEU A 305 -5.72 2.61 -20.78
C LEU A 305 -6.32 3.76 -21.56
N LYS A 306 -6.98 4.72 -20.87
CA LYS A 306 -7.55 5.92 -21.51
C LYS A 306 -6.46 6.72 -22.22
N SER A 307 -5.36 7.01 -21.52
CA SER A 307 -4.21 7.73 -22.08
C SER A 307 -3.57 6.96 -23.26
N LEU A 308 -3.36 5.66 -23.08
CA LEU A 308 -2.77 4.82 -24.13
C LEU A 308 -3.68 4.74 -25.37
N ASN A 309 -5.00 4.57 -25.20
CA ASN A 309 -5.92 4.51 -26.31
C ASN A 309 -6.07 5.86 -27.03
N LYS A 310 -6.03 6.99 -26.30
CA LYS A 310 -5.94 8.34 -26.88
C LYS A 310 -4.70 8.46 -27.79
N TRP A 311 -3.54 8.01 -27.30
CA TRP A 311 -2.31 7.99 -28.10
C TRP A 311 -2.41 7.05 -29.31
N LYS A 312 -2.96 5.82 -29.14
CA LYS A 312 -3.15 4.83 -30.22
C LYS A 312 -4.07 5.37 -31.31
N ALA A 313 -5.19 5.99 -30.95
CA ALA A 313 -6.11 6.62 -31.91
C ALA A 313 -5.41 7.74 -32.72
N LYS A 314 -4.63 8.61 -32.05
CA LYS A 314 -3.84 9.66 -32.71
C LYS A 314 -2.80 9.11 -33.68
N ASN A 315 -2.29 7.90 -33.43
CA ASN A 315 -1.27 7.23 -34.26
C ASN A 315 -1.83 6.13 -35.19
N GLY A 316 -3.14 6.05 -35.37
CA GLY A 316 -3.78 5.09 -36.27
C GLY A 316 -3.63 3.62 -35.83
N LYS A 317 -3.40 3.37 -34.54
CA LYS A 317 -3.26 2.03 -33.97
C LYS A 317 -4.59 1.58 -33.33
N PRO A 318 -4.92 0.28 -33.34
CA PRO A 318 -6.14 -0.23 -32.72
C PRO A 318 -6.10 -0.02 -31.20
N GLU A 319 -7.24 0.34 -30.63
CA GLU A 319 -7.42 0.47 -29.17
C GLU A 319 -7.32 -0.90 -28.47
N LEU A 320 -6.96 -0.88 -27.19
CA LEU A 320 -6.97 -2.04 -26.32
C LEU A 320 -8.19 -2.01 -25.39
N THR A 321 -8.68 -3.19 -25.01
CA THR A 321 -9.62 -3.36 -23.92
C THR A 321 -8.90 -3.47 -22.58
N THR A 322 -9.62 -3.28 -21.47
CA THR A 322 -9.09 -3.46 -20.11
C THR A 322 -8.52 -4.87 -19.92
N ASP A 323 -9.24 -5.91 -20.39
CA ASP A 323 -8.80 -7.30 -20.28
C ASP A 323 -7.53 -7.57 -21.08
N GLN A 324 -7.41 -6.99 -22.28
CA GLN A 324 -6.21 -7.12 -23.10
C GLN A 324 -4.99 -6.47 -22.42
N LEU A 325 -5.18 -5.29 -21.82
CA LEU A 325 -4.09 -4.63 -21.09
C LEU A 325 -3.73 -5.41 -19.82
N LEU A 326 -4.73 -5.95 -19.09
CA LEU A 326 -4.51 -6.77 -17.91
C LEU A 326 -3.71 -8.05 -18.22
N ILE A 327 -4.04 -8.76 -19.29
CA ILE A 327 -3.30 -9.95 -19.74
C ILE A 327 -1.85 -9.58 -20.05
N LYS A 328 -1.63 -8.52 -20.84
CA LYS A 328 -0.28 -8.02 -21.16
C LYS A 328 0.51 -7.65 -19.91
N LEU A 329 -0.13 -7.01 -18.94
CA LEU A 329 0.48 -6.65 -17.66
C LEU A 329 0.90 -7.90 -16.87
N PHE A 330 0.04 -8.91 -16.76
CA PHE A 330 0.37 -10.14 -16.01
C PHE A 330 1.50 -10.92 -16.67
N ASP A 331 1.54 -10.98 -17.98
CA ASP A 331 2.63 -11.60 -18.72
C ASP A 331 3.94 -10.80 -18.54
N GLU A 332 3.87 -9.47 -18.54
CA GLU A 332 5.03 -8.63 -18.30
C GLU A 332 5.51 -8.69 -16.84
N VAL A 333 4.62 -8.78 -15.85
CA VAL A 333 4.99 -9.03 -14.44
C VAL A 333 5.75 -10.35 -14.33
N ALA A 334 5.27 -11.41 -14.99
CA ALA A 334 5.93 -12.71 -14.99
C ALA A 334 7.31 -12.66 -15.69
N TYR A 335 7.51 -11.77 -16.65
CA TYR A 335 8.80 -11.55 -17.30
C TYR A 335 9.75 -10.69 -16.46
N VAL A 336 9.27 -9.58 -15.92
CA VAL A 336 10.05 -8.59 -15.15
C VAL A 336 10.53 -9.17 -13.82
N TRP A 337 9.66 -9.84 -13.09
CA TRP A 337 9.92 -10.28 -11.71
C TRP A 337 11.22 -11.09 -11.54
N PRO A 338 11.50 -12.15 -12.34
CA PRO A 338 12.78 -12.84 -12.29
C PRO A 338 13.97 -11.95 -12.68
N LYS A 339 13.78 -11.01 -13.61
CA LYS A 339 14.84 -10.11 -14.09
C LYS A 339 15.33 -9.12 -13.05
N VAL A 340 14.44 -8.72 -12.14
CA VAL A 340 14.77 -7.84 -11.00
C VAL A 340 15.11 -8.63 -9.73
N GLY A 341 15.49 -9.91 -9.81
CA GLY A 341 16.02 -10.68 -8.69
C GLY A 341 14.99 -11.24 -7.71
N TYR A 342 13.76 -11.48 -8.14
CA TYR A 342 12.69 -12.12 -7.37
C TYR A 342 12.34 -11.46 -6.02
N PRO A 343 12.21 -10.13 -5.89
CA PRO A 343 11.74 -9.54 -4.65
C PRO A 343 10.36 -10.12 -4.28
N CYS A 344 10.11 -10.39 -3.00
CA CYS A 344 8.77 -10.81 -2.60
C CYS A 344 7.77 -9.70 -2.90
N LEU A 345 6.64 -10.05 -3.53
CA LEU A 345 5.65 -9.08 -3.98
C LEU A 345 4.78 -8.61 -2.80
N VAL A 346 5.44 -7.97 -1.85
CA VAL A 346 4.84 -7.24 -0.73
C VAL A 346 5.21 -5.77 -0.85
N THR A 347 4.46 -4.90 -0.17
CA THR A 347 4.73 -3.45 -0.15
C THR A 347 6.14 -3.12 0.39
N PRO A 348 6.95 -2.26 -0.28
CA PRO A 348 6.61 -1.50 -1.49
C PRO A 348 6.93 -2.22 -2.81
N PHE A 349 7.66 -3.34 -2.79
CA PHE A 349 8.24 -3.98 -3.97
C PHE A 349 7.19 -4.53 -4.95
N SER A 350 6.02 -4.96 -4.45
CA SER A 350 4.90 -5.31 -5.33
C SER A 350 4.45 -4.15 -6.23
N GLN A 351 4.47 -2.93 -5.69
CA GLN A 351 4.19 -1.72 -6.48
C GLN A 351 5.29 -1.45 -7.51
N TYR A 352 6.56 -1.59 -7.10
CA TYR A 352 7.69 -1.34 -8.00
C TYR A 352 7.68 -2.30 -9.20
N VAL A 353 7.51 -3.61 -8.96
CA VAL A 353 7.45 -4.60 -10.04
C VAL A 353 6.23 -4.39 -10.93
N LYS A 354 5.05 -4.12 -10.35
CA LYS A 354 3.83 -3.82 -11.11
C LYS A 354 4.00 -2.56 -11.97
N ASN A 355 4.51 -1.48 -11.39
CA ASN A 355 4.67 -0.21 -12.09
C ASN A 355 5.69 -0.34 -13.23
N LEU A 356 6.81 -1.03 -13.00
CA LEU A 356 7.80 -1.30 -14.03
C LEU A 356 7.22 -2.12 -15.18
N ALA A 357 6.46 -3.18 -14.86
CA ALA A 357 5.80 -3.99 -15.87
C ALA A 357 4.76 -3.19 -16.66
N LEU A 358 3.92 -2.40 -16.01
CA LEU A 358 2.92 -1.57 -16.69
C LEU A 358 3.59 -0.53 -17.60
N MET A 359 4.66 0.11 -17.10
CA MET A 359 5.43 1.07 -17.91
C MET A 359 6.04 0.41 -19.13
N ASN A 360 6.65 -0.77 -18.98
CA ASN A 360 7.17 -1.54 -20.11
C ASN A 360 6.07 -1.83 -21.15
N VAL A 361 4.88 -2.29 -20.72
CA VAL A 361 3.76 -2.55 -21.63
C VAL A 361 3.37 -1.28 -22.38
N ILE A 362 3.21 -0.16 -21.69
CA ILE A 362 2.83 1.13 -22.29
C ILE A 362 3.89 1.56 -23.32
N GLN A 363 5.18 1.51 -22.96
CA GLN A 363 6.27 1.92 -23.86
C GLN A 363 6.37 0.99 -25.09
N MET A 364 6.23 -0.32 -24.91
CA MET A 364 6.23 -1.27 -26.04
C MET A 364 5.02 -1.07 -26.97
N GLU A 365 3.83 -0.77 -26.44
CA GLU A 365 2.65 -0.42 -27.27
C GLU A 365 2.88 0.87 -28.09
N LYS A 366 3.71 1.78 -27.58
CA LYS A 366 4.15 2.98 -28.28
C LYS A 366 5.30 2.73 -29.25
N GLY A 367 5.86 1.52 -29.29
CA GLY A 367 6.96 1.12 -30.19
C GLY A 367 8.36 1.44 -29.66
N LYS A 368 8.46 1.76 -28.36
CA LYS A 368 9.73 1.91 -27.66
C LYS A 368 10.21 0.55 -27.12
N GLU A 369 11.48 0.48 -26.74
CA GLU A 369 12.06 -0.74 -26.18
C GLU A 369 11.63 -0.94 -24.71
N ARG A 370 11.67 -2.20 -24.25
CA ARG A 370 11.53 -2.54 -22.83
C ARG A 370 12.66 -1.88 -22.05
N TRP A 371 12.42 -1.51 -20.83
CA TRP A 371 13.34 -0.80 -19.94
C TRP A 371 13.67 0.65 -20.33
N SER A 372 13.01 1.23 -21.33
CA SER A 372 13.20 2.62 -21.74
C SER A 372 12.83 3.63 -20.65
N MET A 373 12.06 3.21 -19.66
CA MET A 373 11.69 4.05 -18.53
C MET A 373 11.65 3.22 -17.22
N ILE A 374 12.59 3.48 -16.32
CA ILE A 374 12.67 2.89 -14.99
C ILE A 374 12.79 4.01 -13.98
N ALA A 375 11.82 4.12 -13.06
CA ALA A 375 11.81 5.14 -12.02
C ALA A 375 12.97 4.96 -11.02
N ASP A 376 13.45 6.05 -10.42
CA ASP A 376 14.64 6.03 -9.55
C ASP A 376 14.46 5.15 -8.31
N ASN A 377 13.29 5.11 -7.69
CA ASN A 377 13.02 4.21 -6.57
C ASN A 377 13.03 2.71 -6.97
N ILE A 378 12.71 2.40 -8.23
CA ILE A 378 12.84 1.05 -8.79
C ILE A 378 14.32 0.74 -9.05
N TRP A 379 15.08 1.71 -9.57
CA TRP A 379 16.53 1.60 -9.67
C TRP A 379 17.19 1.39 -8.29
N ASP A 380 16.78 2.12 -7.27
CA ASP A 380 17.31 1.96 -5.89
C ASP A 380 17.08 0.54 -5.35
N MET A 381 15.94 -0.10 -5.70
CA MET A 381 15.71 -1.52 -5.41
C MET A 381 16.67 -2.42 -6.20
N ILE A 382 16.76 -2.23 -7.52
CA ILE A 382 17.59 -3.06 -8.42
C ILE A 382 19.07 -2.97 -8.03
N LEU A 383 19.53 -1.77 -7.69
CA LEU A 383 20.93 -1.49 -7.36
C LEU A 383 21.33 -1.91 -5.93
N GLY A 384 20.37 -2.29 -5.08
CA GLY A 384 20.65 -2.80 -3.73
C GLY A 384 20.61 -1.77 -2.60
N LYS A 385 20.25 -0.50 -2.85
CA LYS A 385 20.13 0.52 -1.80
C LYS A 385 19.02 0.22 -0.78
N SER A 386 17.96 -0.48 -1.22
CA SER A 386 16.88 -0.93 -0.33
C SER A 386 17.18 -2.25 0.39
N GLY A 387 18.30 -2.90 0.06
CA GLY A 387 18.69 -4.23 0.54
C GLY A 387 19.05 -5.17 -0.59
N GLN A 388 19.56 -6.34 -0.24
CA GLN A 388 19.95 -7.37 -1.18
C GLN A 388 18.71 -8.09 -1.72
N LEU A 389 18.65 -8.19 -3.05
CA LEU A 389 17.62 -8.96 -3.73
C LEU A 389 17.80 -10.47 -3.45
N PRO A 390 16.71 -11.25 -3.35
CA PRO A 390 16.80 -12.70 -3.10
C PRO A 390 17.53 -13.47 -4.19
N GLY A 391 17.44 -13.04 -5.43
CA GLY A 391 18.09 -13.64 -6.59
C GLY A 391 18.93 -12.66 -7.40
N PRO A 392 19.63 -13.13 -8.44
CA PRO A 392 20.47 -12.28 -9.28
C PRO A 392 19.64 -11.34 -10.17
N VAL A 393 20.15 -10.14 -10.39
CA VAL A 393 19.65 -9.21 -11.42
C VAL A 393 20.05 -9.71 -12.79
N ALA A 394 19.17 -9.59 -13.78
CA ALA A 394 19.46 -10.02 -15.15
C ALA A 394 20.59 -9.19 -15.79
N GLU A 395 21.42 -9.85 -16.60
CA GLU A 395 22.57 -9.24 -17.26
C GLU A 395 22.21 -7.99 -18.08
N GLU A 396 21.04 -7.98 -18.71
CA GLU A 396 20.54 -6.84 -19.47
C GLU A 396 20.32 -5.59 -18.61
N LEU A 397 19.83 -5.75 -17.37
CA LEU A 397 19.66 -4.64 -16.43
C LEU A 397 21.00 -4.21 -15.82
N VAL A 398 21.93 -5.15 -15.63
CA VAL A 398 23.30 -4.83 -15.20
C VAL A 398 24.02 -4.02 -16.27
N ALA A 399 23.87 -4.39 -17.55
CA ALA A 399 24.44 -3.65 -18.67
C ALA A 399 23.84 -2.24 -18.78
N LEU A 400 22.52 -2.13 -18.67
CA LEU A 400 21.80 -0.85 -18.71
C LEU A 400 22.20 0.07 -17.54
N ALA A 401 22.35 -0.48 -16.31
CA ALA A 401 22.83 0.28 -15.17
C ALA A 401 24.22 0.87 -15.45
N LYS A 402 25.13 0.06 -16.00
CA LYS A 402 26.49 0.51 -16.35
C LYS A 402 26.48 1.58 -17.44
N GLU A 403 25.63 1.42 -18.46
CA GLU A 403 25.46 2.43 -19.52
C GLU A 403 24.98 3.78 -18.97
N GLN A 404 24.08 3.74 -17.98
CA GLN A 404 23.57 4.94 -17.31
C GLN A 404 24.48 5.46 -16.18
N GLY A 405 25.68 4.88 -16.00
CA GLY A 405 26.60 5.28 -14.93
C GLY A 405 26.10 4.99 -13.52
N ARG A 406 25.21 4.00 -13.36
CA ARG A 406 24.68 3.59 -12.06
C ARG A 406 25.53 2.46 -11.48
N GLU A 407 25.76 2.47 -10.18
CA GLU A 407 26.58 1.50 -9.48
C GLU A 407 25.71 0.62 -8.56
N PHE A 408 26.07 -0.67 -8.46
CA PHE A 408 25.45 -1.60 -7.53
C PHE A 408 26.01 -1.39 -6.13
N GLU A 409 25.13 -1.38 -5.14
CA GLU A 409 25.44 -1.11 -3.75
C GLU A 409 25.51 -2.41 -2.95
N THR A 410 26.55 -2.53 -2.11
CA THR A 410 26.75 -3.68 -1.21
C THR A 410 26.78 -3.30 0.25
N ASN A 411 26.75 -2.00 0.55
CA ASN A 411 26.80 -1.49 1.91
C ASN A 411 25.52 -1.84 2.69
N ASP A 412 25.56 -1.62 4.01
CA ASP A 412 24.37 -1.71 4.85
C ASP A 412 23.31 -0.71 4.34
N PRO A 413 22.10 -1.16 3.99
CA PRO A 413 21.03 -0.27 3.51
C PRO A 413 20.74 0.91 4.44
N GLN A 414 20.88 0.72 5.77
CA GLN A 414 20.68 1.80 6.74
C GLN A 414 21.67 2.96 6.56
N SER A 415 22.86 2.73 6.03
CA SER A 415 23.91 3.75 5.86
C SER A 415 23.55 4.86 4.86
N TYR A 416 22.57 4.61 3.98
CA TYR A 416 22.09 5.60 3.01
C TYR A 416 21.05 6.58 3.58
N TYR A 417 20.58 6.34 4.82
CA TYR A 417 19.50 7.11 5.44
C TYR A 417 19.98 7.62 6.81
N PRO A 418 20.70 8.77 6.82
CA PRO A 418 21.25 9.34 8.05
C PRO A 418 20.16 9.76 9.03
N ASP A 419 20.54 9.85 10.31
CA ASP A 419 19.66 10.30 11.39
C ASP A 419 19.11 11.72 11.10
N ASP A 420 17.80 11.94 11.34
CA ASP A 420 17.10 13.19 11.02
C ASP A 420 16.11 13.70 12.10
N LEU A 421 15.97 12.99 13.21
CA LEU A 421 15.03 13.38 14.28
C LEU A 421 15.30 14.77 14.85
N GLU A 422 16.56 15.16 15.00
CA GLU A 422 16.90 16.50 15.52
C GLU A 422 16.47 17.62 14.55
N ASP A 423 16.45 17.36 13.26
CA ASP A 423 15.96 18.35 12.27
C ASP A 423 14.43 18.46 12.33
N TYR A 424 13.71 17.35 12.49
CA TYR A 424 12.26 17.36 12.73
C TYR A 424 11.91 18.05 14.04
N LYS A 425 12.70 17.84 15.09
CA LYS A 425 12.52 18.50 16.38
C LYS A 425 12.66 20.03 16.27
N LYS A 426 13.66 20.52 15.53
CA LYS A 426 13.80 21.96 15.23
C LYS A 426 12.59 22.49 14.46
N LYS A 427 12.16 21.79 13.40
CA LYS A 427 10.96 22.18 12.63
C LYS A 427 9.71 22.25 13.50
N MET A 428 9.52 21.32 14.45
CA MET A 428 8.39 21.36 15.39
C MET A 428 8.48 22.56 16.33
N GLN A 429 9.68 22.87 16.85
CA GLN A 429 9.91 24.04 17.71
C GLN A 429 9.58 25.35 16.98
N GLU A 430 10.03 25.49 15.72
CA GLU A 430 9.74 26.65 14.88
C GLU A 430 8.24 26.81 14.60
N LYS A 431 7.50 25.70 14.47
CA LYS A 431 6.05 25.67 14.27
C LYS A 431 5.26 25.80 15.60
N GLY A 432 5.93 25.78 16.75
CA GLY A 432 5.29 25.77 18.08
C GLY A 432 4.52 24.49 18.36
N TRP A 433 4.92 23.36 17.76
CA TRP A 433 4.27 22.07 17.99
C TRP A 433 4.94 21.31 19.15
N PRO A 434 4.17 20.70 20.07
CA PRO A 434 4.74 19.89 21.15
C PRO A 434 5.31 18.59 20.62
N LEU A 435 6.33 18.05 21.30
CA LEU A 435 6.92 16.75 20.96
C LEU A 435 6.04 15.55 21.36
N GLY A 436 5.05 15.78 22.25
CA GLY A 436 4.21 14.74 22.82
C GLY A 436 4.85 14.01 24.01
N GLU A 437 4.10 13.11 24.63
CA GLU A 437 4.60 12.20 25.66
C GLU A 437 5.56 11.19 25.01
N ASP A 438 6.73 10.95 25.58
CA ASP A 438 7.74 10.05 25.02
C ASP A 438 8.12 10.35 23.55
N ASP A 439 8.08 11.62 23.13
CA ASP A 439 8.35 12.07 21.76
C ASP A 439 7.37 11.52 20.70
N GLU A 440 6.16 11.13 21.07
CA GLU A 440 5.20 10.48 20.15
C GLU A 440 4.73 11.39 19.00
N GLU A 441 4.59 12.71 19.24
CA GLU A 441 4.24 13.67 18.18
C GLU A 441 5.44 13.92 17.23
N LEU A 442 6.67 13.92 17.78
CA LEU A 442 7.89 13.94 16.98
C LEU A 442 7.98 12.70 16.08
N PHE A 443 7.68 11.54 16.62
CA PHE A 443 7.61 10.29 15.87
C PHE A 443 6.60 10.40 14.72
N GLU A 444 5.36 10.83 14.98
CA GLU A 444 4.33 10.95 13.94
C GLU A 444 4.72 11.93 12.83
N TYR A 445 5.25 13.10 13.21
CA TYR A 445 5.69 14.07 12.22
C TYR A 445 6.86 13.56 11.39
N SER A 446 7.87 12.96 12.00
CA SER A 446 9.00 12.41 11.25
C SER A 446 8.65 11.16 10.44
N MET A 447 7.70 10.32 10.92
CA MET A 447 7.24 9.13 10.19
C MET A 447 6.32 9.48 9.01
N HIS A 448 5.47 10.49 9.12
CA HIS A 448 4.44 10.87 8.14
C HIS A 448 4.41 12.38 7.87
N PRO A 449 5.50 13.02 7.39
CA PRO A 449 5.63 14.48 7.37
C PRO A 449 4.45 15.20 6.71
N SER A 450 4.16 14.85 5.46
CA SER A 450 3.11 15.52 4.66
C SER A 450 1.71 15.29 5.24
N GLN A 451 1.41 14.05 5.68
CA GLN A 451 0.12 13.70 6.27
C GLN A 451 -0.07 14.38 7.61
N TYR A 452 0.99 14.46 8.43
CA TYR A 452 0.94 15.13 9.72
C TYR A 452 0.73 16.65 9.57
N GLU A 453 1.38 17.30 8.61
CA GLU A 453 1.13 18.71 8.29
C GLU A 453 -0.32 18.95 7.82
N ALA A 454 -0.84 18.08 6.96
CA ALA A 454 -2.24 18.14 6.52
C ALA A 454 -3.22 17.92 7.70
N TYR A 455 -2.88 17.02 8.63
CA TYR A 455 -3.62 16.82 9.87
C TYR A 455 -3.60 18.08 10.75
N LYS A 456 -2.42 18.62 11.05
CA LYS A 456 -2.26 19.82 11.90
C LYS A 456 -2.93 21.06 11.34
N SER A 457 -3.01 21.21 10.02
CA SER A 457 -3.71 22.31 9.36
C SER A 457 -5.22 22.12 9.26
N GLY A 458 -5.76 20.95 9.59
CA GLY A 458 -7.17 20.59 9.40
C GLY A 458 -7.55 20.23 7.95
N LYS A 459 -6.61 20.37 7.01
CA LYS A 459 -6.84 20.08 5.58
C LYS A 459 -7.22 18.63 5.34
N ALA A 460 -6.54 17.68 6.01
CA ALA A 460 -6.80 16.25 5.84
C ALA A 460 -8.26 15.88 6.12
N LYS A 461 -8.82 16.39 7.23
CA LYS A 461 -10.22 16.16 7.60
C LYS A 461 -11.19 16.76 6.58
N ALA A 462 -10.93 18.00 6.16
CA ALA A 462 -11.77 18.68 5.17
C ALA A 462 -11.77 17.94 3.81
N ASP A 463 -10.60 17.48 3.35
CA ASP A 463 -10.46 16.73 2.11
C ASP A 463 -11.21 15.37 2.20
N PHE A 464 -11.12 14.66 3.33
CA PHE A 464 -11.86 13.41 3.55
C PHE A 464 -13.38 13.63 3.52
N GLU A 465 -13.87 14.64 4.26
CA GLU A 465 -15.30 14.94 4.31
C GLU A 465 -15.86 15.33 2.94
N ALA A 466 -15.10 16.08 2.15
CA ALA A 466 -15.46 16.45 0.77
C ALA A 466 -15.50 15.24 -0.17
N ASP A 467 -14.48 14.37 -0.16
CA ASP A 467 -14.45 13.13 -0.97
C ASP A 467 -15.61 12.20 -0.60
N LEU A 468 -15.90 12.04 0.70
CA LEU A 468 -17.02 11.22 1.16
C LEU A 468 -18.36 11.78 0.69
N ALA A 469 -18.56 13.11 0.78
CA ALA A 469 -19.79 13.76 0.33
C ALA A 469 -20.00 13.58 -1.18
N GLU A 470 -18.94 13.72 -1.98
CA GLU A 470 -18.97 13.49 -3.42
C GLU A 470 -19.36 12.03 -3.76
N ARG A 471 -18.76 11.04 -3.07
CA ARG A 471 -19.08 9.62 -3.28
C ARG A 471 -20.52 9.28 -2.90
N LYS A 472 -21.00 9.83 -1.78
CA LYS A 472 -22.40 9.70 -1.36
C LYS A 472 -23.35 10.29 -2.41
N ALA A 473 -23.04 11.46 -2.94
CA ALA A 473 -23.83 12.10 -4.00
C ALA A 473 -23.84 11.27 -5.29
N LYS A 474 -22.67 10.75 -5.73
CA LYS A 474 -22.58 9.90 -6.93
C LYS A 474 -23.36 8.59 -6.80
N LYS A 475 -23.34 7.95 -5.63
CA LYS A 475 -24.09 6.70 -5.38
C LYS A 475 -25.61 6.94 -5.38
N ASN A 476 -26.06 8.11 -4.92
CA ASN A 476 -27.47 8.48 -4.84
C ASN A 476 -27.97 9.17 -6.11
N ALA A 477 -27.08 9.52 -7.06
CA ALA A 477 -27.47 10.07 -8.33
C ALA A 477 -28.20 9.00 -9.16
N PRO A 478 -29.35 9.32 -9.78
CA PRO A 478 -29.98 8.39 -10.70
C PRO A 478 -29.01 8.01 -11.80
N ALA A 479 -28.97 6.71 -12.17
CA ALA A 479 -28.07 6.22 -13.21
C ALA A 479 -28.22 7.09 -14.47
N ALA A 480 -27.13 7.73 -14.89
CA ALA A 480 -27.13 8.57 -16.08
C ALA A 480 -27.54 7.70 -17.29
N GLY A 481 -28.70 7.98 -17.88
CA GLY A 481 -29.24 7.26 -19.02
C GLY A 481 -30.50 6.41 -18.76
N ALA A 482 -30.94 6.24 -17.52
CA ALA A 482 -32.29 5.73 -17.30
C ALA A 482 -33.28 6.90 -17.48
N GLU A 483 -33.90 7.02 -18.68
CA GLU A 483 -35.12 7.80 -18.77
C GLU A 483 -36.10 7.19 -17.75
N LEU A 484 -36.36 7.92 -16.68
CA LEU A 484 -37.38 7.51 -15.72
C LEU A 484 -38.72 7.37 -16.48
N PRO A 485 -39.41 6.22 -16.36
CA PRO A 485 -40.61 5.99 -17.15
C PRO A 485 -41.65 7.06 -16.82
N LYS A 486 -41.98 7.89 -17.78
CA LYS A 486 -43.01 8.91 -17.65
C LYS A 486 -44.43 8.31 -17.53
N THR A 487 -44.56 7.04 -17.89
CA THR A 487 -45.81 6.30 -17.82
C THR A 487 -45.52 4.84 -17.45
N ILE A 488 -46.25 4.29 -16.50
CA ILE A 488 -46.26 2.87 -16.18
C ILE A 488 -47.64 2.30 -16.42
N THR A 489 -47.71 1.06 -16.87
CA THR A 489 -48.97 0.32 -17.01
C THR A 489 -49.15 -0.58 -15.81
N VAL A 490 -50.20 -0.36 -15.04
CA VAL A 490 -50.56 -1.19 -13.87
C VAL A 490 -51.77 -2.04 -14.25
N ASN A 491 -51.65 -3.36 -14.15
CA ASN A 491 -52.76 -4.28 -14.35
C ASN A 491 -53.44 -4.58 -13.01
N VAL A 492 -54.72 -4.27 -12.92
CA VAL A 492 -55.54 -4.56 -11.75
C VAL A 492 -56.76 -5.36 -12.20
N GLY A 493 -56.86 -6.59 -11.77
CA GLY A 493 -58.03 -7.44 -12.08
C GLY A 493 -58.26 -7.73 -13.56
N GLY A 494 -57.20 -7.73 -14.38
CA GLY A 494 -57.25 -7.92 -15.83
C GLY A 494 -57.46 -6.65 -16.65
N GLN A 495 -57.62 -5.48 -16.02
CA GLN A 495 -57.68 -4.18 -16.68
C GLN A 495 -56.35 -3.44 -16.55
N ASN A 496 -55.87 -2.89 -17.65
CA ASN A 496 -54.63 -2.11 -17.69
C ASN A 496 -54.95 -0.61 -17.49
N TYR A 497 -54.27 -0.03 -16.51
CA TYR A 497 -54.28 1.40 -16.22
C TYR A 497 -52.93 2.01 -16.57
N GLN A 498 -52.94 3.09 -17.35
CA GLN A 498 -51.73 3.89 -17.58
C GLN A 498 -51.64 4.97 -16.50
N VAL A 499 -50.57 4.91 -15.72
CA VAL A 499 -50.29 5.90 -14.68
C VAL A 499 -49.13 6.77 -15.15
N ASN A 500 -49.43 8.07 -15.32
CA ASN A 500 -48.40 9.06 -15.61
C ASN A 500 -47.67 9.45 -14.31
N ILE A 501 -46.36 9.37 -14.33
CA ILE A 501 -45.52 9.74 -13.18
C ILE A 501 -44.99 11.15 -13.42
N ALA A 502 -45.33 12.08 -12.54
CA ALA A 502 -44.71 13.39 -12.47
C ALA A 502 -43.59 13.34 -11.40
N TYR A 503 -42.36 13.53 -11.81
CA TYR A 503 -41.26 13.75 -10.92
C TYR A 503 -41.27 15.23 -10.55
N GLY A 504 -41.31 15.54 -9.23
CA GLY A 504 -41.30 16.92 -8.76
C GLY A 504 -40.08 17.65 -9.33
N GLU A 505 -40.27 18.85 -9.84
CA GLU A 505 -39.19 19.74 -10.23
C GLU A 505 -38.43 20.12 -8.95
N ASN A 506 -37.29 19.46 -8.70
CA ASN A 506 -36.29 20.04 -7.83
C ASN A 506 -35.71 21.24 -8.58
N GLU A 507 -35.86 22.41 -8.00
CA GLU A 507 -35.20 23.64 -8.47
C GLU A 507 -33.73 23.29 -8.72
N THR A 508 -33.31 23.37 -9.97
CA THR A 508 -31.91 23.27 -10.38
C THR A 508 -31.16 24.37 -9.65
N PRO A 509 -30.14 24.06 -8.81
CA PRO A 509 -29.26 25.10 -8.32
C PRO A 509 -28.66 25.80 -9.54
N ALA A 510 -28.78 27.10 -9.59
CA ALA A 510 -28.16 27.94 -10.61
C ALA A 510 -26.72 27.54 -10.77
N ALA A 511 -26.28 27.32 -12.00
CA ALA A 511 -24.91 27.04 -12.36
C ALA A 511 -23.99 27.99 -11.60
N ALA A 512 -23.20 27.44 -10.68
CA ALA A 512 -22.14 28.18 -10.06
C ALA A 512 -21.21 28.63 -11.18
N GLY A 513 -21.09 29.94 -11.31
CA GLY A 513 -20.25 30.57 -12.32
C GLY A 513 -18.83 30.02 -12.27
N ALA A 514 -18.29 29.82 -13.43
CA ALA A 514 -16.88 29.48 -13.62
C ALA A 514 -16.00 30.33 -12.69
N ALA A 515 -15.20 29.65 -11.87
CA ALA A 515 -14.16 30.32 -11.10
C ALA A 515 -13.23 31.06 -12.07
N PRO A 516 -12.82 32.28 -11.76
CA PRO A 516 -11.92 33.01 -12.64
C PRO A 516 -10.58 32.29 -12.68
N THR A 517 -10.18 31.86 -13.87
CA THR A 517 -8.80 31.50 -14.20
C THR A 517 -7.96 32.78 -14.13
N ASN A 518 -7.43 33.10 -12.98
CA ASN A 518 -6.39 34.09 -12.82
C ASN A 518 -5.05 33.36 -12.68
N GLY A 519 -4.54 32.86 -13.79
CA GLY A 519 -3.13 32.65 -14.04
C GLY A 519 -2.69 33.71 -15.02
N ALA A 520 -1.96 34.73 -14.57
CA ALA A 520 -1.26 35.62 -15.47
C ALA A 520 -0.32 34.77 -16.34
N PRO A 521 -0.25 34.99 -17.67
CA PRO A 521 0.71 34.28 -18.50
C PRO A 521 2.12 34.66 -18.03
N VAL A 522 2.87 33.70 -17.54
CA VAL A 522 4.30 33.83 -17.30
C VAL A 522 4.93 34.10 -18.66
N ALA A 523 5.72 35.18 -18.77
CA ALA A 523 6.39 35.57 -19.99
C ALA A 523 7.12 34.37 -20.61
N ALA A 524 6.86 34.11 -21.88
CA ALA A 524 7.49 33.03 -22.63
C ALA A 524 9.00 33.28 -22.68
N GLY A 525 9.79 32.57 -21.86
CA GLY A 525 11.23 32.53 -21.95
C GLY A 525 11.66 31.93 -23.30
N GLU A 526 12.74 32.45 -23.90
CA GLU A 526 13.37 31.84 -25.06
C GLU A 526 14.01 30.49 -24.65
N GLY A 527 13.80 29.41 -25.42
CA GLY A 527 14.41 28.09 -25.16
C GLY A 527 13.58 26.95 -25.74
N GLU A 528 14.16 25.75 -25.73
CA GLU A 528 13.48 24.52 -26.14
C GLU A 528 12.55 24.05 -25.03
N ASP A 529 11.39 23.49 -25.42
CA ASP A 529 10.43 22.93 -24.49
C ASP A 529 10.92 21.58 -23.95
N ILE A 530 10.93 21.45 -22.64
CA ILE A 530 11.04 20.15 -21.97
C ILE A 530 9.62 19.63 -21.78
N LEU A 531 9.32 18.50 -22.39
CA LEU A 531 7.98 17.94 -22.43
C LEU A 531 7.78 16.92 -21.30
N ALA A 532 6.53 16.75 -20.87
CA ALA A 532 6.15 15.67 -19.94
C ALA A 532 6.33 14.30 -20.61
N PRO A 533 7.13 13.39 -20.05
CA PRO A 533 7.36 12.07 -20.66
C PRO A 533 6.17 11.13 -20.52
N LEU A 534 5.21 11.45 -19.65
CA LEU A 534 3.97 10.70 -19.37
C LEU A 534 2.95 11.60 -18.68
N GLU A 535 1.69 11.18 -18.69
CA GLU A 535 0.61 11.82 -17.93
C GLU A 535 0.81 11.63 -16.42
N GLY A 536 0.58 12.67 -15.63
CA GLY A 536 0.68 12.64 -14.16
C GLY A 536 0.65 14.02 -13.55
N LYS A 537 1.08 14.13 -12.29
CA LYS A 537 1.23 15.42 -11.61
C LYS A 537 2.68 15.86 -11.63
N PHE A 538 2.92 17.10 -12.06
CA PHE A 538 4.27 17.67 -12.09
C PHE A 538 4.68 18.15 -10.71
N TYR A 539 5.93 17.88 -10.30
CA TYR A 539 6.54 18.38 -9.07
C TYR A 539 7.96 18.88 -9.35
N ARG A 540 8.31 20.00 -8.73
CA ARG A 540 9.67 20.59 -8.83
C ARG A 540 10.69 19.84 -7.96
N VAL A 541 10.22 19.20 -6.90
CA VAL A 541 11.03 18.43 -5.93
C VAL A 541 10.24 17.20 -5.51
N LYS A 542 10.95 16.12 -5.19
CA LYS A 542 10.38 14.85 -4.73
C LYS A 542 10.06 14.86 -3.24
N ASP A 543 10.89 15.56 -2.45
CA ASP A 543 10.74 15.71 -1.01
C ASP A 543 11.24 17.09 -0.52
N GLY A 544 11.04 17.39 0.75
CA GLY A 544 11.41 18.68 1.33
C GLY A 544 12.92 18.90 1.54
N GLN A 545 13.79 17.99 1.12
CA GLN A 545 15.24 18.10 1.23
C GLN A 545 15.88 18.55 -0.09
N GLU A 546 15.19 18.37 -1.21
CA GLU A 546 15.68 18.79 -2.52
C GLU A 546 15.46 20.30 -2.74
N THR A 547 16.46 20.97 -3.32
CA THR A 547 16.33 22.37 -3.74
C THR A 547 15.99 22.41 -5.24
N PRO A 548 14.83 22.97 -5.63
CA PRO A 548 14.45 23.03 -7.04
C PRO A 548 15.35 24.01 -7.80
N LYS A 549 15.75 23.65 -9.02
CA LYS A 549 16.44 24.58 -9.95
C LYS A 549 15.54 25.80 -10.20
N GLN A 550 16.10 26.99 -10.14
CA GLN A 550 15.38 28.25 -10.38
C GLN A 550 15.55 28.73 -11.83
N VAL A 551 14.63 29.57 -12.30
CA VAL A 551 14.81 30.25 -13.58
C VAL A 551 16.08 31.09 -13.51
N GLY A 552 16.98 30.89 -14.49
CA GLY A 552 18.31 31.46 -14.53
C GLY A 552 19.44 30.53 -14.11
N ASP A 553 19.13 29.37 -13.52
CA ASP A 553 20.14 28.39 -13.14
C ASP A 553 20.71 27.66 -14.35
N GLU A 554 21.99 27.37 -14.32
CA GLU A 554 22.65 26.49 -15.27
C GLU A 554 22.23 25.04 -15.03
N VAL A 555 21.93 24.31 -16.11
CA VAL A 555 21.60 22.90 -16.12
C VAL A 555 22.57 22.16 -17.04
N LYS A 556 22.98 20.98 -16.63
CA LYS A 556 23.79 20.06 -17.44
C LYS A 556 22.93 18.91 -17.93
N ALA A 557 23.32 18.30 -19.03
CA ALA A 557 22.70 17.06 -19.50
C ALA A 557 22.71 16.01 -18.36
N GLY A 558 21.53 15.45 -18.08
CA GLY A 558 21.32 14.52 -16.95
C GLY A 558 20.84 15.16 -15.65
N ASP A 559 20.92 16.48 -15.46
CA ASP A 559 20.39 17.18 -14.29
C ASP A 559 18.88 16.97 -14.16
N VAL A 560 18.41 16.75 -12.94
CA VAL A 560 16.96 16.62 -12.66
C VAL A 560 16.34 18.02 -12.62
N LEU A 561 15.34 18.24 -13.45
CA LEU A 561 14.59 19.48 -13.57
C LEU A 561 13.26 19.49 -12.80
N GLY A 562 12.74 18.30 -12.53
CA GLY A 562 11.48 18.05 -11.85
C GLY A 562 11.08 16.60 -11.92
N TYR A 563 9.85 16.29 -11.50
CA TYR A 563 9.32 14.94 -11.46
C TYR A 563 7.89 14.92 -11.96
N ILE A 564 7.50 13.83 -12.64
CA ILE A 564 6.10 13.49 -12.84
C ILE A 564 5.73 12.38 -11.85
N GLU A 565 4.79 12.64 -10.95
CA GLU A 565 4.17 11.62 -10.13
C GLU A 565 3.08 10.91 -10.94
N ALA A 566 3.34 9.67 -11.29
CA ALA A 566 2.39 8.76 -11.89
C ALA A 566 2.37 7.45 -11.12
N MET A 567 1.19 6.91 -10.85
CA MET A 567 1.02 5.63 -10.13
C MET A 567 1.75 5.60 -8.76
N LYS A 568 1.77 6.73 -8.03
CA LYS A 568 2.50 6.92 -6.76
C LYS A 568 4.01 6.71 -6.87
N THR A 569 4.56 6.92 -8.05
CA THR A 569 5.98 6.82 -8.35
C THR A 569 6.43 8.13 -8.99
N TYR A 570 7.55 8.69 -8.50
CA TYR A 570 8.15 9.89 -9.05
C TYR A 570 9.10 9.52 -10.18
N ASN A 571 8.81 9.99 -11.39
CA ASN A 571 9.64 9.80 -12.58
C ASN A 571 10.40 11.10 -12.82
N ALA A 572 11.73 11.05 -12.71
CA ALA A 572 12.57 12.22 -12.87
C ALA A 572 12.59 12.72 -14.32
N ILE A 573 12.39 14.03 -14.50
CA ILE A 573 12.56 14.73 -15.76
C ILE A 573 13.98 15.28 -15.76
N ARG A 574 14.77 14.88 -16.73
CA ARG A 574 16.18 15.26 -16.84
C ARG A 574 16.40 16.17 -18.05
N ALA A 575 17.39 17.05 -17.94
CA ALA A 575 17.84 17.85 -19.07
C ALA A 575 18.53 16.93 -20.10
N ASP A 576 18.16 17.05 -21.36
CA ASP A 576 18.77 16.29 -22.46
C ASP A 576 20.08 16.94 -22.95
N PHE A 577 20.33 18.19 -22.58
CA PHE A 577 21.47 18.99 -23.04
C PHE A 577 21.86 20.06 -21.99
N ASP A 578 23.05 20.62 -22.14
CA ASP A 578 23.54 21.71 -21.29
C ASP A 578 22.87 23.03 -21.68
N GLY A 579 22.42 23.81 -20.68
CA GLY A 579 21.70 25.04 -20.93
C GLY A 579 21.43 25.87 -19.69
N VAL A 580 20.45 26.76 -19.80
CA VAL A 580 19.94 27.60 -18.70
C VAL A 580 18.42 27.44 -18.64
N LEU A 581 17.88 27.16 -17.45
CA LEU A 581 16.43 27.09 -17.23
C LEU A 581 15.81 28.50 -17.41
N THR A 582 14.98 28.69 -18.43
CA THR A 582 14.41 30.00 -18.79
C THR A 582 12.97 30.19 -18.37
N ALA A 583 12.21 29.11 -18.24
CA ALA A 583 10.83 29.17 -17.76
C ALA A 583 10.36 27.87 -17.08
N VAL A 584 9.42 28.03 -16.16
CA VAL A 584 8.62 26.95 -15.57
C VAL A 584 7.19 27.20 -15.99
N LEU A 585 6.63 26.30 -16.80
CA LEU A 585 5.33 26.48 -17.47
C LEU A 585 4.17 25.90 -16.65
N VAL A 586 4.47 24.94 -15.76
CA VAL A 586 3.47 24.20 -14.96
C VAL A 586 3.84 24.29 -13.48
N GLN A 587 2.87 24.49 -12.59
CA GLN A 587 3.11 24.58 -11.14
C GLN A 587 3.20 23.19 -10.50
N SER A 588 3.93 23.08 -9.37
CA SER A 588 4.00 21.83 -8.60
C SER A 588 2.60 21.42 -8.13
N GLY A 589 2.23 20.16 -8.41
CA GLY A 589 0.95 19.55 -8.09
C GLY A 589 -0.09 19.65 -9.22
N GLU A 590 0.17 20.39 -10.29
CA GLU A 590 -0.70 20.43 -11.46
C GLU A 590 -0.60 19.14 -12.29
N SER A 591 -1.74 18.74 -12.87
CA SER A 591 -1.81 17.60 -13.80
C SER A 591 -1.34 18.02 -15.19
N VAL A 592 -0.53 17.16 -15.81
CA VAL A 592 -0.04 17.32 -17.18
C VAL A 592 -0.36 16.08 -17.99
N GLU A 593 -0.62 16.25 -19.29
CA GLU A 593 -0.69 15.16 -20.25
C GLU A 593 0.72 14.86 -20.81
N GLU A 594 0.89 13.68 -21.41
CA GLU A 594 2.12 13.36 -22.14
C GLU A 594 2.33 14.36 -23.30
N ASP A 595 3.57 14.76 -23.51
CA ASP A 595 4.01 15.78 -24.46
C ASP A 595 3.57 17.24 -24.12
N ASP A 596 2.96 17.49 -22.94
CA ASP A 596 2.74 18.86 -22.51
C ASP A 596 4.06 19.55 -22.19
N PRO A 597 4.26 20.80 -22.63
CA PRO A 597 5.46 21.58 -22.28
C PRO A 597 5.40 21.99 -20.79
N ILE A 598 6.40 21.57 -20.03
CA ILE A 598 6.47 21.79 -18.57
C ILE A 598 7.53 22.79 -18.14
N LEU A 599 8.64 22.87 -18.87
CA LEU A 599 9.79 23.74 -18.61
C LEU A 599 10.37 24.24 -19.93
N LYS A 600 11.17 25.31 -19.91
CA LYS A 600 11.98 25.75 -21.05
C LYS A 600 13.44 25.84 -20.67
N VAL A 601 14.33 25.36 -21.53
CA VAL A 601 15.78 25.42 -21.35
C VAL A 601 16.41 26.01 -22.62
N ALA A 602 17.15 27.12 -22.48
CA ALA A 602 17.95 27.67 -23.56
C ALA A 602 19.28 26.92 -23.62
N ARG A 603 19.64 26.38 -24.80
CA ARG A 603 20.94 25.73 -25.03
C ARG A 603 22.09 26.72 -24.83
N LYS A 604 23.19 26.26 -24.24
CA LYS A 604 24.45 26.99 -24.23
C LYS A 604 25.21 26.82 -25.53
#